data_0947adb5610948201124782d440bab4a
#
_entry.id   0947adb5610948201124782d440bab4a
#
_cell.length_a   1.000
_cell.length_b   1.000
_cell.length_c   1.000
_cell.angle_alpha   90.00
_cell.angle_beta   90.00
_cell.angle_gamma   90.00
#
_symmetry.space_group_name_H-M   'P 1'
#
loop_
_entity.id
_entity.type
_entity.pdbx_description
1 polymer ?
#
loop_
_entity_poly.entity_id
_entity_poly.type
_entity_poly.pdbx_seq_one_letter_code
_entity_poly.pdbx_strand_id
1 'polypeptide(L)'
;MEPALSAVAELLSAASRAGHTVLPPDVVLRTCSPEEIGAALADGSVVEVEWHGAQALALADVAESEELLADGLLGLAEENRLAVVVGPEPAARRRALTDALGAGVPSVVVDDAHLVGLDEVLAAVEDLPEEAVLAIALDNALPLGAVVGAVALDVAASGACPVLRAGAAAPRTALDRARVDVAAGRWPALTATDRSCVEVAVGGPDEALVRIVQLVTTSIPRAFDASGEDVVVLLAPGSVDADSVRRALDDAGAPATQATVLDGPPARAWRAVVLVLPGGAVPGPTRALVYAALCAGTEHVSVVHGSDAAALTALLGATTDRPRRTRLAELLAP
;
A
#
# COMPACT_ATOMS: atom_id res chain seq x y z
N MET A 1 15.55 -3.75 -32.19
CA MET A 1 16.07 -2.54 -31.52
C MET A 1 14.83 -1.78 -31.13
N GLU A 2 14.49 -1.82 -29.85
CA GLU A 2 13.36 -1.02 -29.33
C GLU A 2 13.68 0.47 -29.56
N PRO A 3 12.72 1.27 -30.05
CA PRO A 3 12.91 2.71 -30.14
C PRO A 3 13.16 3.26 -28.72
N ALA A 4 14.14 4.14 -28.60
CA ALA A 4 14.36 4.84 -27.33
C ALA A 4 13.09 5.64 -27.02
N LEU A 5 12.54 5.46 -25.81
CA LEU A 5 11.40 6.25 -25.34
C LEU A 5 11.77 7.74 -25.35
N SER A 6 10.80 8.60 -25.67
CA SER A 6 10.99 10.04 -25.52
C SER A 6 11.17 10.40 -24.03
N ALA A 7 11.85 11.51 -23.74
CA ALA A 7 12.03 11.98 -22.35
C ALA A 7 10.69 12.14 -21.61
N VAL A 8 9.62 12.52 -22.34
CA VAL A 8 8.26 12.64 -21.81
C VAL A 8 7.68 11.26 -21.47
N ALA A 9 7.84 10.28 -22.36
CA ALA A 9 7.37 8.91 -22.10
C ALA A 9 8.13 8.25 -20.95
N GLU A 10 9.44 8.52 -20.80
CA GLU A 10 10.22 8.05 -19.63
C GLU A 10 9.72 8.66 -18.32
N LEU A 11 9.43 9.98 -18.30
CA LEU A 11 8.88 10.67 -17.14
C LEU A 11 7.49 10.11 -16.75
N LEU A 12 6.60 9.93 -17.72
CA LEU A 12 5.27 9.34 -17.50
C LEU A 12 5.37 7.87 -17.07
N SER A 13 6.30 7.08 -17.62
CA SER A 13 6.56 5.71 -17.19
C SER A 13 7.05 5.65 -15.73
N ALA A 14 7.90 6.61 -15.34
CA ALA A 14 8.32 6.72 -13.93
C ALA A 14 7.15 7.10 -13.03
N ALA A 15 6.25 7.99 -13.48
CA ALA A 15 5.03 8.35 -12.77
C ALA A 15 4.06 7.17 -12.66
N SER A 16 3.91 6.35 -13.71
CA SER A 16 3.09 5.14 -13.71
C SER A 16 3.60 4.11 -12.70
N ARG A 17 4.92 3.90 -12.62
CA ARG A 17 5.52 3.07 -11.57
C ARG A 17 5.28 3.60 -10.15
N ALA A 18 5.05 4.90 -10.00
CA ALA A 18 4.62 5.52 -8.74
C ALA A 18 3.09 5.50 -8.55
N GLY A 19 2.36 4.88 -9.48
CA GLY A 19 0.91 4.69 -9.45
C GLY A 19 0.07 5.81 -10.04
N HIS A 20 0.68 6.78 -10.73
CA HIS A 20 -0.06 7.82 -11.44
C HIS A 20 -0.45 7.34 -12.85
N THR A 21 -1.63 7.70 -13.33
CA THR A 21 -2.02 7.47 -14.73
C THR A 21 -1.88 8.73 -15.59
N VAL A 22 -1.87 9.90 -14.94
CA VAL A 22 -1.77 11.21 -15.60
C VAL A 22 -0.81 12.13 -14.88
N LEU A 23 -0.22 13.08 -15.64
CA LEU A 23 0.51 14.23 -15.10
C LEU A 23 0.01 15.54 -15.71
N PRO A 24 -0.22 16.59 -14.90
CA PRO A 24 -0.51 17.92 -15.40
C PRO A 24 0.66 18.47 -16.24
N PRO A 25 0.40 19.25 -17.31
CA PRO A 25 1.46 19.79 -18.18
C PRO A 25 2.51 20.61 -17.43
N ASP A 26 2.12 21.37 -16.41
CA ASP A 26 3.04 22.17 -15.59
C ASP A 26 4.05 21.30 -14.81
N VAL A 27 3.69 20.07 -14.47
CA VAL A 27 4.60 19.09 -13.84
C VAL A 27 5.59 18.57 -14.88
N VAL A 28 5.12 18.24 -16.09
CA VAL A 28 5.96 17.73 -17.18
C VAL A 28 6.93 18.82 -17.67
N LEU A 29 6.47 20.05 -17.83
CA LEU A 29 7.27 21.21 -18.24
C LEU A 29 8.40 21.60 -17.27
N ARG A 30 8.44 21.06 -16.05
CA ARG A 30 9.58 21.22 -15.14
C ARG A 30 10.80 20.40 -15.55
N THR A 31 10.59 19.37 -16.38
CA THR A 31 11.63 18.40 -16.74
C THR A 31 11.83 18.33 -18.27
N CYS A 32 10.75 18.49 -19.03
CA CYS A 32 10.73 18.35 -20.48
C CYS A 32 10.40 19.68 -21.16
N SER A 33 10.93 19.92 -22.37
CA SER A 33 10.63 21.09 -23.17
C SER A 33 9.28 20.96 -23.91
N PRO A 34 8.66 22.07 -24.36
CA PRO A 34 7.45 22.02 -25.19
C PRO A 34 7.65 21.25 -26.50
N GLU A 35 8.86 21.30 -27.10
CA GLU A 35 9.20 20.58 -28.30
C GLU A 35 9.21 19.05 -28.08
N GLU A 36 9.75 18.59 -26.95
CA GLU A 36 9.74 17.17 -26.58
C GLU A 36 8.31 16.67 -26.33
N ILE A 37 7.47 17.48 -25.68
CA ILE A 37 6.04 17.16 -25.48
C ILE A 37 5.34 17.05 -26.84
N GLY A 38 5.54 18.06 -27.73
CA GLY A 38 4.95 18.05 -29.09
C GLY A 38 5.40 16.84 -29.90
N ALA A 39 6.64 16.41 -29.81
CA ALA A 39 7.14 15.20 -30.44
C ALA A 39 6.50 13.92 -29.92
N ALA A 40 6.35 13.77 -28.61
CA ALA A 40 5.73 12.61 -28.00
C ALA A 40 4.22 12.50 -28.27
N LEU A 41 3.54 13.63 -28.40
CA LEU A 41 2.15 13.67 -28.87
C LEU A 41 2.04 13.30 -30.36
N ALA A 42 2.99 13.76 -31.18
CA ALA A 42 2.99 13.50 -32.61
C ALA A 42 3.32 12.03 -32.94
N ASP A 43 4.16 11.36 -32.18
CA ASP A 43 4.49 9.95 -32.37
C ASP A 43 3.45 9.00 -31.72
N GLY A 44 2.49 9.54 -30.96
CA GLY A 44 1.39 8.79 -30.34
C GLY A 44 1.77 7.99 -29.09
N SER A 45 2.98 8.14 -28.56
CA SER A 45 3.38 7.49 -27.29
C SER A 45 2.73 8.14 -26.08
N VAL A 46 2.32 9.40 -26.21
CA VAL A 46 1.66 10.20 -25.18
C VAL A 46 0.38 10.80 -25.77
N VAL A 47 -0.64 10.90 -24.96
CA VAL A 47 -1.93 11.51 -25.33
C VAL A 47 -2.31 12.63 -24.35
N GLU A 48 -3.05 13.61 -24.87
CA GLU A 48 -3.74 14.57 -24.02
C GLU A 48 -5.07 13.98 -23.56
N VAL A 49 -5.32 14.10 -22.27
CA VAL A 49 -6.56 13.62 -21.63
C VAL A 49 -7.14 14.71 -20.74
N GLU A 50 -8.42 14.64 -20.46
CA GLU A 50 -9.05 15.51 -19.45
C GLU A 50 -8.88 14.90 -18.05
N TRP A 51 -8.52 15.74 -17.09
CA TRP A 51 -8.40 15.38 -15.67
C TRP A 51 -8.74 16.59 -14.81
N HIS A 52 -9.80 16.47 -13.95
CA HIS A 52 -10.34 17.56 -13.13
C HIS A 52 -10.73 18.82 -13.93
N GLY A 53 -11.30 18.62 -15.13
CA GLY A 53 -11.69 19.70 -16.01
C GLY A 53 -10.53 20.47 -16.64
N ALA A 54 -9.32 19.92 -16.60
CA ALA A 54 -8.10 20.48 -17.19
C ALA A 54 -7.38 19.44 -18.06
N GLN A 55 -6.53 19.91 -18.98
CA GLN A 55 -5.69 19.02 -19.76
C GLN A 55 -4.60 18.39 -18.90
N ALA A 56 -4.35 17.10 -19.12
CA ALA A 56 -3.25 16.33 -18.56
C ALA A 56 -2.61 15.46 -19.64
N LEU A 57 -1.42 14.93 -19.37
CA LEU A 57 -0.68 14.03 -20.25
C LEU A 57 -0.67 12.63 -19.64
N ALA A 58 -0.91 11.62 -20.45
CA ALA A 58 -0.87 10.21 -20.11
C ALA A 58 -0.03 9.43 -21.12
N LEU A 59 0.50 8.27 -20.75
CA LEU A 59 0.93 7.27 -21.71
C LEU A 59 -0.30 6.76 -22.48
N ALA A 60 -0.17 6.57 -23.78
CA ALA A 60 -1.30 6.20 -24.63
C ALA A 60 -1.93 4.85 -24.22
N ASP A 61 -1.10 3.85 -23.94
CA ASP A 61 -1.51 2.52 -23.47
C ASP A 61 -2.20 2.58 -22.10
N VAL A 62 -1.69 3.37 -21.16
CA VAL A 62 -2.30 3.55 -19.83
C VAL A 62 -3.64 4.26 -19.94
N ALA A 63 -3.76 5.29 -20.80
CA ALA A 63 -5.01 5.99 -21.02
C ALA A 63 -6.08 5.08 -21.63
N GLU A 64 -5.70 4.26 -22.62
CA GLU A 64 -6.58 3.27 -23.24
C GLU A 64 -7.05 2.21 -22.24
N SER A 65 -6.12 1.64 -21.46
CA SER A 65 -6.46 0.67 -20.42
C SER A 65 -7.41 1.26 -19.38
N GLU A 66 -7.25 2.53 -18.99
CA GLU A 66 -8.11 3.22 -18.02
C GLU A 66 -9.53 3.43 -18.57
N GLU A 67 -9.66 3.78 -19.87
CA GLU A 67 -10.95 3.93 -20.55
C GLU A 67 -11.66 2.58 -20.72
N LEU A 68 -10.96 1.55 -21.19
CA LEU A 68 -11.52 0.20 -21.32
C LEU A 68 -11.99 -0.36 -19.97
N LEU A 69 -11.20 -0.13 -18.94
CA LEU A 69 -11.58 -0.55 -17.58
C LEU A 69 -12.82 0.21 -17.09
N ALA A 70 -12.89 1.52 -17.32
CA ALA A 70 -14.05 2.33 -16.94
C ALA A 70 -15.33 1.83 -17.63
N ASP A 71 -15.29 1.60 -18.94
CA ASP A 71 -16.42 1.08 -19.72
C ASP A 71 -16.89 -0.29 -19.19
N GLY A 72 -15.93 -1.20 -18.92
CA GLY A 72 -16.25 -2.52 -18.38
C GLY A 72 -16.87 -2.45 -16.97
N LEU A 73 -16.32 -1.62 -16.08
CA LEU A 73 -16.85 -1.45 -14.74
C LEU A 73 -18.23 -0.76 -14.72
N LEU A 74 -18.46 0.21 -15.60
CA LEU A 74 -19.79 0.85 -15.75
C LEU A 74 -20.83 -0.17 -16.22
N GLY A 75 -20.52 -1.00 -17.21
CA GLY A 75 -21.40 -2.06 -17.66
C GLY A 75 -21.76 -3.03 -16.52
N LEU A 76 -20.77 -3.45 -15.71
CA LEU A 76 -21.02 -4.29 -14.54
C LEU A 76 -21.85 -3.57 -13.47
N ALA A 77 -21.65 -2.28 -13.27
CA ALA A 77 -22.40 -1.48 -12.30
C ALA A 77 -23.88 -1.33 -12.70
N GLU A 78 -24.15 -1.07 -13.98
CA GLU A 78 -25.52 -1.01 -14.54
C GLU A 78 -26.27 -2.33 -14.37
N GLU A 79 -25.57 -3.45 -14.48
CA GLU A 79 -26.11 -4.80 -14.25
C GLU A 79 -26.16 -5.21 -12.78
N ASN A 80 -25.75 -4.35 -11.84
CA ASN A 80 -25.57 -4.63 -10.41
C ASN A 80 -24.60 -5.79 -10.14
N ARG A 81 -23.57 -5.95 -10.96
CA ARG A 81 -22.56 -7.00 -10.88
C ARG A 81 -21.20 -6.49 -10.40
N LEU A 82 -21.14 -5.28 -9.88
CA LEU A 82 -19.92 -4.66 -9.31
C LEU A 82 -20.15 -4.32 -7.84
N ALA A 83 -19.18 -4.62 -6.99
CA ALA A 83 -19.16 -4.21 -5.59
C ALA A 83 -17.75 -3.92 -5.11
N VAL A 84 -17.58 -2.93 -4.23
CA VAL A 84 -16.34 -2.73 -3.47
C VAL A 84 -16.55 -3.20 -2.05
N VAL A 85 -15.58 -3.96 -1.51
CA VAL A 85 -15.63 -4.46 -0.13
C VAL A 85 -14.43 -3.94 0.65
N VAL A 86 -14.68 -3.16 1.69
CA VAL A 86 -13.64 -2.52 2.50
C VAL A 86 -13.61 -3.11 3.90
N GLY A 87 -12.43 -3.50 4.35
CA GLY A 87 -12.22 -3.98 5.73
C GLY A 87 -10.87 -4.62 5.94
N PRO A 88 -10.39 -4.69 7.20
CA PRO A 88 -9.04 -5.10 7.52
C PRO A 88 -8.78 -6.61 7.34
N GLU A 89 -9.81 -7.44 7.43
CA GLU A 89 -9.66 -8.89 7.42
C GLU A 89 -10.27 -9.53 6.17
N PRO A 90 -9.52 -10.35 5.39
CA PRO A 90 -10.05 -11.03 4.20
C PRO A 90 -11.30 -11.87 4.50
N ALA A 91 -11.31 -12.60 5.62
CA ALA A 91 -12.46 -13.41 6.02
C ALA A 91 -13.71 -12.56 6.35
N ALA A 92 -13.52 -11.37 6.92
CA ALA A 92 -14.63 -10.44 7.19
C ALA A 92 -15.14 -9.81 5.89
N ARG A 93 -14.25 -9.46 4.96
CA ARG A 93 -14.60 -8.98 3.62
C ARG A 93 -15.45 -10.01 2.86
N ARG A 94 -15.02 -11.28 2.84
CA ARG A 94 -15.79 -12.37 2.21
C ARG A 94 -17.16 -12.59 2.84
N ARG A 95 -17.27 -12.54 4.17
CA ARG A 95 -18.57 -12.62 4.85
C ARG A 95 -19.48 -11.46 4.47
N ALA A 96 -19.00 -10.22 4.51
CA ALA A 96 -19.77 -9.05 4.13
C ALA A 96 -20.27 -9.14 2.68
N LEU A 97 -19.46 -9.67 1.77
CA LEU A 97 -19.85 -9.94 0.38
C LEU A 97 -20.96 -11.00 0.32
N THR A 98 -20.78 -12.14 0.99
CA THR A 98 -21.78 -13.23 1.01
C THR A 98 -23.10 -12.77 1.62
N ASP A 99 -23.04 -11.98 2.70
CA ASP A 99 -24.24 -11.44 3.35
C ASP A 99 -25.01 -10.46 2.45
N ALA A 100 -24.28 -9.68 1.64
CA ALA A 100 -24.88 -8.70 0.73
C ALA A 100 -25.45 -9.34 -0.55
N LEU A 101 -24.75 -10.30 -1.14
CA LEU A 101 -25.17 -10.95 -2.40
C LEU A 101 -26.12 -12.13 -2.19
N GLY A 102 -26.08 -12.76 -1.03
CA GLY A 102 -26.76 -14.02 -0.76
C GLY A 102 -25.86 -15.24 -1.03
N ALA A 103 -26.18 -16.34 -0.33
CA ALA A 103 -25.46 -17.60 -0.49
C ALA A 103 -25.70 -18.20 -1.89
N GLY A 104 -24.61 -18.51 -2.58
CA GLY A 104 -24.65 -19.18 -3.88
C GLY A 104 -24.59 -18.27 -5.11
N VAL A 105 -24.53 -16.95 -4.95
CA VAL A 105 -24.27 -16.03 -6.07
C VAL A 105 -22.80 -16.19 -6.50
N PRO A 106 -22.53 -16.52 -7.78
CA PRO A 106 -21.16 -16.60 -8.28
C PRO A 106 -20.46 -15.25 -8.12
N SER A 107 -19.25 -15.25 -7.59
CA SER A 107 -18.47 -14.02 -7.45
C SER A 107 -16.99 -14.27 -7.71
N VAL A 108 -16.37 -13.35 -8.43
CA VAL A 108 -14.91 -13.25 -8.58
C VAL A 108 -14.44 -12.14 -7.66
N VAL A 109 -13.49 -12.45 -6.77
CA VAL A 109 -12.99 -11.50 -5.78
C VAL A 109 -11.56 -11.14 -6.12
N VAL A 110 -11.32 -9.88 -6.47
CA VAL A 110 -9.99 -9.28 -6.51
C VAL A 110 -9.65 -8.85 -5.08
N ASP A 111 -9.03 -9.76 -4.31
CA ASP A 111 -8.65 -9.48 -2.91
C ASP A 111 -7.31 -8.72 -2.86
N ASP A 112 -7.08 -8.04 -1.74
CA ASP A 112 -5.90 -7.20 -1.55
C ASP A 112 -5.67 -6.18 -2.69
N ALA A 113 -6.76 -5.59 -3.18
CA ALA A 113 -6.78 -4.71 -4.35
C ALA A 113 -5.93 -3.42 -4.18
N HIS A 114 -5.35 -3.18 -3.00
CA HIS A 114 -4.30 -2.17 -2.80
C HIS A 114 -2.96 -2.55 -3.46
N LEU A 115 -2.78 -3.84 -3.84
CA LEU A 115 -1.60 -4.37 -4.55
C LEU A 115 -1.88 -4.66 -6.03
N VAL A 116 -3.11 -4.45 -6.49
CA VAL A 116 -3.56 -4.82 -7.84
C VAL A 116 -3.68 -3.57 -8.69
N GLY A 117 -3.06 -3.58 -9.86
CA GLY A 117 -3.05 -2.47 -10.81
C GLY A 117 -4.20 -2.51 -11.81
N LEU A 118 -4.15 -1.56 -12.71
CA LEU A 118 -5.17 -1.34 -13.74
C LEU A 118 -5.33 -2.56 -14.65
N ASP A 119 -4.22 -3.12 -15.15
CA ASP A 119 -4.24 -4.23 -16.11
C ASP A 119 -4.78 -5.53 -15.49
N GLU A 120 -4.46 -5.80 -14.23
CA GLU A 120 -4.96 -7.00 -13.54
C GLU A 120 -6.47 -6.91 -13.27
N VAL A 121 -7.00 -5.71 -12.96
CA VAL A 121 -8.44 -5.54 -12.79
C VAL A 121 -9.15 -5.58 -14.14
N LEU A 122 -8.55 -5.01 -15.19
CA LEU A 122 -9.09 -5.10 -16.55
C LEU A 122 -9.20 -6.57 -17.00
N ALA A 123 -8.14 -7.35 -16.82
CA ALA A 123 -8.20 -8.79 -17.09
C ALA A 123 -9.28 -9.52 -16.29
N ALA A 124 -9.48 -9.16 -15.02
CA ALA A 124 -10.55 -9.74 -14.20
C ALA A 124 -11.95 -9.36 -14.68
N VAL A 125 -12.14 -8.18 -15.30
CA VAL A 125 -13.39 -7.76 -15.95
C VAL A 125 -13.61 -8.55 -17.23
N GLU A 126 -12.58 -8.69 -18.08
CA GLU A 126 -12.67 -9.43 -19.35
C GLU A 126 -12.95 -10.93 -19.16
N ASP A 127 -12.34 -11.54 -18.14
CA ASP A 127 -12.49 -12.97 -17.83
C ASP A 127 -13.71 -13.28 -16.93
N LEU A 128 -14.54 -12.27 -16.58
CA LEU A 128 -15.64 -12.44 -15.64
C LEU A 128 -16.77 -13.28 -16.26
N PRO A 129 -17.19 -14.39 -15.63
CA PRO A 129 -18.35 -15.17 -16.09
C PRO A 129 -19.63 -14.31 -16.14
N GLU A 130 -20.50 -14.57 -17.11
CA GLU A 130 -21.68 -13.76 -17.45
C GLU A 130 -22.65 -13.54 -16.26
N GLU A 131 -22.76 -14.50 -15.34
CA GLU A 131 -23.62 -14.40 -14.15
C GLU A 131 -22.85 -14.03 -12.86
N ALA A 132 -21.53 -13.82 -12.92
CA ALA A 132 -20.74 -13.57 -11.73
C ALA A 132 -20.69 -12.07 -11.38
N VAL A 133 -20.57 -11.79 -10.08
CA VAL A 133 -20.32 -10.45 -9.55
C VAL A 133 -18.83 -10.25 -9.40
N LEU A 134 -18.28 -9.14 -9.87
CA LEU A 134 -16.93 -8.69 -9.57
C LEU A 134 -16.93 -7.97 -8.23
N ALA A 135 -16.17 -8.46 -7.29
CA ALA A 135 -15.93 -7.81 -6.00
C ALA A 135 -14.48 -7.35 -5.88
N ILE A 136 -14.26 -6.05 -5.76
CA ILE A 136 -12.95 -5.46 -5.52
C ILE A 136 -12.79 -5.26 -4.01
N ALA A 137 -11.90 -6.03 -3.39
CA ALA A 137 -11.80 -6.11 -1.93
C ALA A 137 -10.45 -5.57 -1.43
N LEU A 138 -10.48 -4.64 -0.47
CA LEU A 138 -9.27 -4.01 0.04
C LEU A 138 -9.35 -3.69 1.53
N ASP A 139 -8.18 -3.56 2.16
CA ASP A 139 -8.01 -2.82 3.41
C ASP A 139 -7.58 -1.39 3.08
N ASN A 140 -8.47 -0.44 3.28
CA ASN A 140 -8.23 0.98 2.96
C ASN A 140 -7.25 1.69 3.93
N ALA A 141 -6.78 1.02 4.95
CA ALA A 141 -5.72 1.53 5.84
C ALA A 141 -4.32 1.15 5.35
N LEU A 142 -4.20 0.19 4.42
CA LEU A 142 -2.95 -0.19 3.79
C LEU A 142 -2.53 0.83 2.72
N PRO A 143 -1.21 1.06 2.54
CA PRO A 143 -0.72 1.85 1.42
C PRO A 143 -0.99 1.13 0.11
N LEU A 144 -1.20 1.89 -0.95
CA LEU A 144 -1.24 1.33 -2.31
C LEU A 144 0.14 0.80 -2.69
N GLY A 145 0.19 -0.37 -3.32
CA GLY A 145 1.41 -0.98 -3.84
C GLY A 145 2.04 -0.19 -4.99
N ALA A 146 3.18 -0.63 -5.49
CA ALA A 146 3.83 -0.07 -6.68
C ALA A 146 3.13 -0.56 -7.95
N VAL A 147 1.86 -0.20 -8.12
CA VAL A 147 1.00 -0.60 -9.24
C VAL A 147 0.42 0.63 -9.92
N VAL A 148 0.12 0.53 -11.21
CA VAL A 148 -0.48 1.62 -11.99
C VAL A 148 -1.94 1.83 -11.56
N GLY A 149 -2.30 3.07 -11.27
CA GLY A 149 -3.65 3.44 -10.86
C GLY A 149 -3.93 3.23 -9.36
N ALA A 150 -5.15 3.51 -8.97
CA ALA A 150 -5.70 3.34 -7.63
C ALA A 150 -7.10 2.72 -7.70
N VAL A 151 -7.28 1.71 -8.56
CA VAL A 151 -8.57 1.21 -9.06
C VAL A 151 -9.60 1.02 -7.96
N ALA A 152 -9.25 0.30 -6.89
CA ALA A 152 -10.20 0.04 -5.80
C ALA A 152 -10.68 1.31 -5.08
N LEU A 153 -9.79 2.30 -4.92
CA LEU A 153 -10.13 3.58 -4.29
C LEU A 153 -10.95 4.46 -5.23
N ASP A 154 -10.60 4.47 -6.52
CA ASP A 154 -11.30 5.23 -7.55
C ASP A 154 -12.72 4.71 -7.74
N VAL A 155 -12.92 3.39 -7.82
CA VAL A 155 -14.26 2.76 -7.88
C VAL A 155 -15.06 3.06 -6.61
N ALA A 156 -14.44 2.99 -5.44
CA ALA A 156 -15.11 3.33 -4.18
C ALA A 156 -15.51 4.81 -4.09
N ALA A 157 -14.70 5.69 -4.69
CA ALA A 157 -14.95 7.15 -4.67
C ALA A 157 -15.95 7.61 -5.73
N SER A 158 -16.05 6.92 -6.87
CA SER A 158 -16.93 7.29 -7.99
C SER A 158 -18.43 7.22 -7.65
N GLY A 159 -18.81 6.35 -6.72
CA GLY A 159 -20.22 6.09 -6.41
C GLY A 159 -20.93 5.19 -7.43
N ALA A 160 -20.23 4.65 -8.43
CA ALA A 160 -20.81 3.79 -9.46
C ALA A 160 -21.37 2.48 -8.91
N CYS A 161 -20.88 2.00 -7.76
CA CYS A 161 -21.33 0.74 -7.16
C CYS A 161 -21.43 0.82 -5.62
N PRO A 162 -22.12 -0.14 -4.97
CA PRO A 162 -22.18 -0.19 -3.52
C PRO A 162 -20.83 -0.47 -2.89
N VAL A 163 -20.49 0.26 -1.81
CA VAL A 163 -19.33 0.04 -0.97
C VAL A 163 -19.75 -0.70 0.29
N LEU A 164 -19.43 -1.97 0.35
CA LEU A 164 -19.71 -2.84 1.50
C LEU A 164 -18.61 -2.69 2.55
N ARG A 165 -18.98 -2.42 3.80
CA ARG A 165 -18.02 -2.28 4.90
C ARG A 165 -18.03 -3.54 5.76
N ALA A 166 -16.93 -4.27 5.72
CA ALA A 166 -16.71 -5.41 6.62
C ALA A 166 -16.33 -4.89 8.01
N GLY A 167 -17.05 -5.34 9.02
CA GLY A 167 -16.72 -5.02 10.41
C GLY A 167 -15.38 -5.65 10.81
N ALA A 168 -14.54 -4.90 11.52
CA ALA A 168 -13.38 -5.46 12.19
C ALA A 168 -13.82 -6.36 13.34
N ALA A 169 -13.15 -7.49 13.54
CA ALA A 169 -13.33 -8.28 14.76
C ALA A 169 -12.88 -7.46 15.99
N ALA A 170 -13.48 -7.73 17.14
CA ALA A 170 -13.01 -7.11 18.38
C ALA A 170 -11.53 -7.47 18.61
N PRO A 171 -10.66 -6.49 18.89
CA PRO A 171 -9.23 -6.74 19.04
C PRO A 171 -8.97 -7.65 20.26
N ARG A 172 -8.26 -8.74 20.05
CA ARG A 172 -7.98 -9.76 21.07
C ARG A 172 -6.60 -9.59 21.67
N THR A 173 -5.64 -9.14 20.90
CA THR A 173 -4.23 -9.00 21.26
C THR A 173 -3.77 -7.54 21.30
N ALA A 174 -2.61 -7.26 21.86
CA ALA A 174 -1.99 -5.93 21.79
C ALA A 174 -1.70 -5.54 20.32
N LEU A 175 -1.33 -6.51 19.49
CA LEU A 175 -1.09 -6.29 18.06
C LEU A 175 -2.38 -5.88 17.33
N ASP A 176 -3.51 -6.54 17.61
CA ASP A 176 -4.79 -6.16 17.02
C ASP A 176 -5.21 -4.74 17.43
N ARG A 177 -5.04 -4.40 18.73
CA ARG A 177 -5.30 -3.04 19.22
C ARG A 177 -4.39 -2.02 18.56
N ALA A 178 -3.09 -2.34 18.40
CA ALA A 178 -2.14 -1.47 17.74
C ALA A 178 -2.53 -1.19 16.28
N ARG A 179 -2.98 -2.19 15.53
CA ARG A 179 -3.49 -2.01 14.17
C ARG A 179 -4.68 -1.06 14.13
N VAL A 180 -5.67 -1.26 15.01
CA VAL A 180 -6.86 -0.40 15.09
C VAL A 180 -6.48 1.04 15.45
N ASP A 181 -5.59 1.24 16.42
CA ASP A 181 -5.17 2.57 16.85
C ASP A 181 -4.36 3.29 15.76
N VAL A 182 -3.39 2.59 15.14
CA VAL A 182 -2.59 3.17 14.05
C VAL A 182 -3.45 3.50 12.84
N ALA A 183 -4.37 2.62 12.44
CA ALA A 183 -5.34 2.91 11.36
C ALA A 183 -6.16 4.18 11.64
N ALA A 184 -6.48 4.42 12.91
CA ALA A 184 -7.19 5.62 13.37
C ALA A 184 -6.28 6.85 13.63
N GLY A 185 -4.97 6.77 13.32
CA GLY A 185 -4.00 7.85 13.51
C GLY A 185 -3.58 8.09 14.96
N ARG A 186 -3.72 7.10 15.81
CA ARG A 186 -3.32 7.15 17.23
C ARG A 186 -2.14 6.22 17.49
N TRP A 187 -1.21 6.66 18.34
CA TRP A 187 -0.18 5.76 18.83
C TRP A 187 -0.79 4.81 19.89
N PRO A 188 -0.58 3.49 19.76
CA PRO A 188 -1.20 2.53 20.66
C PRO A 188 -0.58 2.58 22.07
N ALA A 189 -1.39 2.39 23.11
CA ALA A 189 -0.90 2.17 24.46
C ALA A 189 -0.44 0.71 24.61
N LEU A 190 0.85 0.46 24.35
CA LEU A 190 1.45 -0.87 24.44
C LEU A 190 1.79 -1.23 25.89
N THR A 191 1.32 -2.36 26.37
CA THR A 191 1.56 -2.84 27.75
C THR A 191 2.47 -4.06 27.74
N ALA A 192 3.34 -4.18 28.75
CA ALA A 192 4.29 -5.28 28.86
C ALA A 192 3.64 -6.67 29.11
N THR A 193 2.34 -6.73 29.38
CA THR A 193 1.63 -7.97 29.71
C THR A 193 1.26 -8.79 28.49
N ASP A 194 1.04 -8.13 27.34
CA ASP A 194 0.73 -8.78 26.06
C ASP A 194 1.92 -8.62 25.13
N ARG A 195 2.62 -9.72 24.87
CA ARG A 195 3.85 -9.74 24.08
C ARG A 195 3.61 -9.72 22.57
N SER A 196 2.39 -9.70 22.11
CA SER A 196 2.10 -9.68 20.65
C SER A 196 2.53 -8.38 19.98
N CYS A 197 2.55 -7.25 20.72
CA CYS A 197 3.12 -5.98 20.25
C CYS A 197 3.84 -5.30 21.41
N VAL A 198 5.12 -4.99 21.26
CA VAL A 198 5.93 -4.34 22.28
C VAL A 198 6.67 -3.13 21.76
N GLU A 199 6.82 -2.13 22.62
CA GLU A 199 7.57 -0.92 22.38
C GLU A 199 8.97 -1.05 22.96
N VAL A 200 10.00 -0.65 22.18
CA VAL A 200 11.40 -0.68 22.56
C VAL A 200 11.98 0.72 22.33
N ALA A 201 11.96 1.54 23.37
CA ALA A 201 12.56 2.86 23.34
C ALA A 201 14.08 2.77 23.35
N VAL A 202 14.75 3.61 22.54
CA VAL A 202 16.22 3.69 22.42
C VAL A 202 16.67 5.14 22.41
N GLY A 203 17.89 5.40 22.90
CA GLY A 203 18.45 6.75 22.97
C GLY A 203 19.11 7.24 21.68
N GLY A 204 19.24 6.37 20.66
CA GLY A 204 19.84 6.74 19.38
C GLY A 204 20.14 5.55 18.47
N PRO A 205 20.73 5.81 17.28
CA PRO A 205 20.92 4.77 16.25
C PRO A 205 21.85 3.63 16.69
N ASP A 206 22.89 3.88 17.48
CA ASP A 206 23.79 2.83 17.95
C ASP A 206 23.08 1.88 18.93
N GLU A 207 22.28 2.42 19.85
CA GLU A 207 21.46 1.60 20.73
C GLU A 207 20.39 0.84 19.96
N ALA A 208 19.81 1.45 18.92
CA ALA A 208 18.85 0.77 18.04
C ALA A 208 19.48 -0.46 17.39
N LEU A 209 20.70 -0.35 16.84
CA LEU A 209 21.43 -1.49 16.26
C LEU A 209 21.61 -2.63 17.28
N VAL A 210 22.06 -2.32 18.47
CA VAL A 210 22.24 -3.32 19.55
C VAL A 210 20.90 -4.00 19.89
N ARG A 211 19.82 -3.22 19.99
CA ARG A 211 18.50 -3.76 20.30
C ARG A 211 17.92 -4.61 19.16
N ILE A 212 18.08 -4.19 17.90
CA ILE A 212 17.67 -4.97 16.72
C ILE A 212 18.36 -6.33 16.75
N VAL A 213 19.69 -6.37 16.89
CA VAL A 213 20.44 -7.62 16.97
C VAL A 213 19.95 -8.50 18.12
N GLN A 214 19.78 -7.94 19.33
CA GLN A 214 19.28 -8.67 20.49
C GLN A 214 17.87 -9.25 20.25
N LEU A 215 16.96 -8.47 19.62
CA LEU A 215 15.60 -8.92 19.30
C LEU A 215 15.64 -10.09 18.31
N VAL A 216 16.39 -9.96 17.21
CA VAL A 216 16.42 -10.96 16.13
C VAL A 216 17.14 -12.24 16.56
N THR A 217 18.26 -12.13 17.28
CA THR A 217 19.10 -13.31 17.61
C THR A 217 18.73 -14.00 18.89
N THR A 218 18.05 -13.32 19.81
CA THR A 218 17.85 -13.84 21.17
C THR A 218 16.43 -13.72 21.65
N SER A 219 15.86 -12.50 21.67
CA SER A 219 14.61 -12.25 22.40
C SER A 219 13.41 -12.88 21.72
N ILE A 220 13.24 -12.65 20.41
CA ILE A 220 12.12 -13.18 19.62
C ILE A 220 12.24 -14.70 19.46
N PRO A 221 13.37 -15.27 19.03
CA PRO A 221 13.53 -16.72 18.96
C PRO A 221 13.19 -17.44 20.26
N ARG A 222 13.68 -16.91 21.38
CA ARG A 222 13.42 -17.50 22.70
C ARG A 222 11.97 -17.38 23.17
N ALA A 223 11.27 -16.30 22.81
CA ALA A 223 9.92 -16.02 23.28
C ALA A 223 8.84 -16.72 22.43
N PHE A 224 9.11 -16.91 21.14
CA PHE A 224 8.13 -17.38 20.15
C PHE A 224 8.55 -18.67 19.44
N ASP A 225 9.66 -19.30 19.84
CA ASP A 225 10.25 -20.46 19.16
C ASP A 225 10.39 -20.22 17.65
N ALA A 226 10.79 -18.99 17.30
CA ALA A 226 10.89 -18.51 15.92
C ALA A 226 12.30 -18.73 15.38
N SER A 227 12.41 -19.27 14.17
CA SER A 227 13.70 -19.38 13.46
C SER A 227 14.09 -18.02 12.85
N GLY A 228 15.35 -17.92 12.39
CA GLY A 228 15.81 -16.72 11.72
C GLY A 228 14.97 -16.30 10.51
N GLU A 229 14.38 -17.24 9.78
CA GLU A 229 13.52 -16.99 8.60
C GLU A 229 12.12 -16.47 8.97
N ASP A 230 11.69 -16.70 10.21
CA ASP A 230 10.40 -16.25 10.73
C ASP A 230 10.40 -14.78 11.16
N VAL A 231 11.59 -14.15 11.22
CA VAL A 231 11.78 -12.80 11.73
C VAL A 231 12.27 -11.88 10.63
N VAL A 232 11.64 -10.71 10.48
CA VAL A 232 12.07 -9.65 9.56
C VAL A 232 12.30 -8.34 10.29
N VAL A 233 13.28 -7.57 9.85
CA VAL A 233 13.49 -6.19 10.27
C VAL A 233 13.00 -5.25 9.18
N LEU A 234 11.97 -4.48 9.46
CA LEU A 234 11.41 -3.46 8.57
C LEU A 234 11.90 -2.08 9.02
N LEU A 235 12.68 -1.45 8.17
CA LEU A 235 13.30 -0.16 8.43
C LEU A 235 12.47 0.95 7.79
N ALA A 236 11.80 1.74 8.60
CA ALA A 236 11.08 2.90 8.09
C ALA A 236 12.03 3.94 7.49
N PRO A 237 11.61 4.71 6.47
CA PRO A 237 12.40 5.80 5.92
C PRO A 237 12.90 6.76 7.00
N GLY A 238 14.18 7.14 6.94
CA GLY A 238 14.80 8.02 7.93
C GLY A 238 15.15 7.36 9.27
N SER A 239 14.96 6.05 9.43
CA SER A 239 15.41 5.29 10.61
C SER A 239 16.91 4.98 10.58
N VAL A 240 17.33 3.81 10.97
CA VAL A 240 18.73 3.37 10.93
C VAL A 240 19.11 2.97 9.51
N ASP A 241 20.37 3.17 9.13
CA ASP A 241 20.91 2.76 7.83
C ASP A 241 20.81 1.24 7.62
N ALA A 242 20.23 0.83 6.49
CA ALA A 242 19.96 -0.56 6.19
C ALA A 242 21.22 -1.43 6.09
N ASP A 243 22.30 -0.90 5.52
CA ASP A 243 23.56 -1.65 5.37
C ASP A 243 24.26 -1.82 6.73
N SER A 244 24.09 -0.87 7.64
CA SER A 244 24.56 -1.00 9.02
C SER A 244 23.79 -2.07 9.79
N VAL A 245 22.48 -2.17 9.60
CA VAL A 245 21.66 -3.24 10.20
C VAL A 245 22.05 -4.60 9.63
N ARG A 246 22.17 -4.73 8.31
CA ARG A 246 22.58 -5.99 7.65
C ARG A 246 23.92 -6.49 8.15
N ARG A 247 24.92 -5.60 8.20
CA ARG A 247 26.27 -5.94 8.74
C ARG A 247 26.20 -6.39 10.19
N ALA A 248 25.47 -5.67 11.03
CA ALA A 248 25.33 -6.02 12.45
C ALA A 248 24.63 -7.38 12.66
N LEU A 249 23.65 -7.73 11.82
CA LEU A 249 22.99 -9.03 11.84
C LEU A 249 23.92 -10.15 11.33
N ASP A 250 24.69 -9.90 10.27
CA ASP A 250 25.68 -10.85 9.74
C ASP A 250 26.78 -11.13 10.77
N ASP A 251 27.33 -10.11 11.41
CA ASP A 251 28.34 -10.23 12.47
C ASP A 251 27.85 -11.03 13.67
N ALA A 252 26.52 -10.96 13.91
CA ALA A 252 25.85 -11.74 14.96
C ALA A 252 25.40 -13.14 14.52
N GLY A 253 25.67 -13.55 13.27
CA GLY A 253 25.29 -14.82 12.71
C GLY A 253 23.81 -14.94 12.31
N ALA A 254 23.09 -13.81 12.17
CA ALA A 254 21.73 -13.75 11.63
C ALA A 254 21.75 -13.43 10.13
N PRO A 255 20.83 -13.98 9.30
CA PRO A 255 20.80 -13.71 7.87
C PRO A 255 20.59 -12.22 7.55
N ALA A 256 21.48 -11.61 6.75
CA ALA A 256 21.38 -10.21 6.33
C ALA A 256 20.11 -9.90 5.51
N THR A 257 19.57 -10.91 4.84
CA THR A 257 18.33 -10.82 4.05
C THR A 257 17.09 -10.49 4.87
N GLN A 258 17.16 -10.60 6.18
CA GLN A 258 16.05 -10.26 7.09
C GLN A 258 15.85 -8.75 7.30
N ALA A 259 16.74 -7.88 6.81
CA ALA A 259 16.60 -6.43 6.93
C ALA A 259 16.15 -5.80 5.61
N THR A 260 14.98 -5.14 5.60
CA THR A 260 14.37 -4.52 4.40
C THR A 260 13.91 -3.10 4.71
N VAL A 261 14.15 -2.18 3.77
CA VAL A 261 13.57 -0.83 3.84
C VAL A 261 12.09 -0.90 3.52
N LEU A 262 11.28 -0.25 4.35
CA LEU A 262 9.83 -0.18 4.22
C LEU A 262 9.45 1.00 3.31
N ASP A 263 9.40 0.78 2.01
CA ASP A 263 9.04 1.77 0.97
C ASP A 263 7.66 1.52 0.36
N GLY A 264 7.01 0.41 0.73
CA GLY A 264 5.68 0.01 0.31
C GLY A 264 5.08 -1.05 1.24
N PRO A 265 3.91 -1.60 0.93
CA PRO A 265 3.35 -2.70 1.67
C PRO A 265 4.26 -3.93 1.56
N PRO A 266 4.54 -4.61 2.69
CA PRO A 266 5.36 -5.82 2.67
C PRO A 266 4.73 -6.92 1.81
N ALA A 267 5.57 -7.60 0.99
CA ALA A 267 5.11 -8.60 0.03
C ALA A 267 4.58 -9.90 0.68
N ARG A 268 4.86 -10.12 1.96
CA ARG A 268 4.39 -11.29 2.71
C ARG A 268 4.24 -10.98 4.20
N ALA A 269 3.64 -11.90 4.93
CA ALA A 269 3.61 -11.89 6.39
C ALA A 269 4.75 -12.74 6.98
N TRP A 270 5.17 -12.39 8.21
CA TRP A 270 6.16 -13.12 9.03
C TRP A 270 5.57 -13.42 10.40
N ARG A 271 6.11 -14.43 11.09
CA ARG A 271 5.71 -14.71 12.47
C ARG A 271 6.04 -13.53 13.39
N ALA A 272 7.21 -12.91 13.19
CA ALA A 272 7.63 -11.76 13.98
C ALA A 272 8.24 -10.64 13.11
N VAL A 273 7.95 -9.41 13.46
CA VAL A 273 8.47 -8.20 12.80
C VAL A 273 9.18 -7.33 13.84
N VAL A 274 10.35 -6.82 13.47
CA VAL A 274 11.01 -5.71 14.17
C VAL A 274 10.85 -4.47 13.30
N LEU A 275 9.91 -3.60 13.66
CA LEU A 275 9.68 -2.33 12.98
C LEU A 275 10.59 -1.27 13.61
N VAL A 276 11.43 -0.62 12.80
CA VAL A 276 12.33 0.44 13.26
C VAL A 276 11.84 1.78 12.75
N LEU A 277 11.47 2.67 13.64
CA LEU A 277 11.03 4.03 13.33
C LEU A 277 12.14 5.05 13.54
N PRO A 278 12.13 6.18 12.80
CA PRO A 278 13.11 7.22 12.99
C PRO A 278 13.03 7.85 14.38
N GLY A 279 14.18 8.28 14.90
CA GLY A 279 14.26 9.11 16.10
C GLY A 279 14.29 10.59 15.72
N GLY A 280 13.33 11.39 16.18
CA GLY A 280 13.31 12.83 15.98
C GLY A 280 12.45 13.34 14.80
N ALA A 281 12.60 14.61 14.44
CA ALA A 281 11.77 15.34 13.46
C ALA A 281 12.18 15.10 11.97
N VAL A 282 12.61 13.90 11.63
CA VAL A 282 12.91 13.53 10.24
C VAL A 282 11.59 13.17 9.54
N PRO A 283 11.43 13.45 8.22
CA PRO A 283 10.29 12.91 7.49
C PRO A 283 10.22 11.40 7.71
N GLY A 284 9.24 10.96 8.47
CA GLY A 284 9.08 9.56 8.86
C GLY A 284 8.18 8.79 7.88
N PRO A 285 7.93 7.52 8.16
CA PRO A 285 6.99 6.71 7.38
C PRO A 285 5.58 7.28 7.49
N THR A 286 4.78 7.04 6.46
CA THR A 286 3.36 7.36 6.52
C THR A 286 2.65 6.46 7.53
N ARG A 287 1.49 6.90 8.01
CA ARG A 287 0.61 6.07 8.85
C ARG A 287 0.32 4.72 8.19
N ALA A 288 0.05 4.72 6.88
CA ALA A 288 -0.23 3.53 6.12
C ALA A 288 0.94 2.54 6.11
N LEU A 289 2.19 3.01 5.98
CA LEU A 289 3.38 2.16 6.07
C LEU A 289 3.57 1.55 7.46
N VAL A 290 3.36 2.32 8.53
CA VAL A 290 3.40 1.79 9.91
C VAL A 290 2.32 0.72 10.11
N TYR A 291 1.11 0.99 9.62
CA TYR A 291 0.01 0.03 9.66
C TYR A 291 0.35 -1.26 8.89
N ALA A 292 0.88 -1.13 7.68
CA ALA A 292 1.31 -2.27 6.87
C ALA A 292 2.38 -3.13 7.57
N ALA A 293 3.35 -2.50 8.23
CA ALA A 293 4.35 -3.21 9.01
C ALA A 293 3.74 -3.98 10.21
N LEU A 294 2.74 -3.40 10.88
CA LEU A 294 1.98 -4.10 11.93
C LEU A 294 1.18 -5.28 11.37
N CYS A 295 0.61 -5.14 10.16
CA CYS A 295 -0.14 -6.23 9.51
C CYS A 295 0.77 -7.35 9.02
N ALA A 296 2.04 -7.07 8.72
CA ALA A 296 3.01 -8.07 8.29
C ALA A 296 3.43 -9.04 9.41
N GLY A 297 3.30 -8.67 10.69
CA GLY A 297 3.56 -9.58 11.82
C GLY A 297 2.33 -10.41 12.16
N THR A 298 2.42 -11.75 12.17
CA THR A 298 1.26 -12.61 12.49
C THR A 298 1.14 -12.91 13.97
N GLU A 299 2.26 -13.03 14.71
CA GLU A 299 2.29 -13.38 16.13
C GLU A 299 2.88 -12.24 16.98
N HIS A 300 3.88 -11.53 16.44
CA HIS A 300 4.61 -10.54 17.22
C HIS A 300 5.11 -9.36 16.38
N VAL A 301 5.06 -8.16 16.95
CA VAL A 301 5.76 -6.97 16.45
C VAL A 301 6.48 -6.28 17.59
N SER A 302 7.80 -6.06 17.41
CA SER A 302 8.60 -5.15 18.26
C SER A 302 8.78 -3.83 17.53
N VAL A 303 8.37 -2.72 18.14
CA VAL A 303 8.56 -1.37 17.57
C VAL A 303 9.72 -0.68 18.26
N VAL A 304 10.82 -0.51 17.54
CA VAL A 304 12.05 0.15 18.01
C VAL A 304 12.01 1.62 17.58
N HIS A 305 12.12 2.56 18.52
CA HIS A 305 12.09 3.99 18.21
C HIS A 305 12.84 4.84 19.24
N GLY A 306 13.30 6.02 18.80
CA GLY A 306 13.94 7.02 19.66
C GLY A 306 13.04 8.24 19.96
N SER A 307 11.74 8.15 19.76
CA SER A 307 10.79 9.26 19.90
C SER A 307 9.88 9.10 21.12
N ASP A 308 9.36 10.20 21.64
CA ASP A 308 8.31 10.12 22.66
C ASP A 308 6.91 9.85 22.05
N ALA A 309 5.93 9.54 22.88
CA ALA A 309 4.58 9.20 22.44
C ALA A 309 3.89 10.35 21.69
N ALA A 310 4.21 11.61 22.00
CA ALA A 310 3.65 12.76 21.31
C ALA A 310 4.20 12.87 19.89
N ALA A 311 5.51 12.68 19.70
CA ALA A 311 6.16 12.64 18.40
C ALA A 311 5.67 11.47 17.54
N LEU A 312 5.47 10.29 18.14
CA LEU A 312 4.89 9.12 17.45
C LEU A 312 3.44 9.37 17.02
N THR A 313 2.63 10.01 17.88
CA THR A 313 1.26 10.40 17.51
C THR A 313 1.26 11.45 16.38
N ALA A 314 2.17 12.43 16.44
CA ALA A 314 2.31 13.42 15.38
C ALA A 314 2.76 12.79 14.05
N LEU A 315 3.66 11.79 14.09
CA LEU A 315 4.08 11.01 12.93
C LEU A 315 2.87 10.34 12.25
N LEU A 316 2.00 9.68 13.03
CA LEU A 316 0.80 9.02 12.50
C LEU A 316 -0.26 10.01 12.00
N GLY A 317 -0.29 11.22 12.55
CA GLY A 317 -1.19 12.31 12.12
C GLY A 317 -0.73 13.00 10.84
N ALA A 318 0.55 12.96 10.53
CA ALA A 318 1.11 13.53 9.31
C ALA A 318 0.82 12.61 8.13
N THR A 319 -0.32 12.78 7.47
CA THR A 319 -0.61 12.11 6.21
C THR A 319 0.29 12.69 5.12
N THR A 320 1.30 11.93 4.73
CA THR A 320 2.20 12.29 3.63
C THR A 320 1.91 11.47 2.36
N ASP A 321 0.90 10.61 2.39
CA ASP A 321 0.46 9.89 1.20
C ASP A 321 -0.03 10.90 0.18
N ARG A 322 0.77 11.09 -0.87
CA ARG A 322 0.36 11.92 -1.99
C ARG A 322 -0.75 11.20 -2.73
N PRO A 323 -1.92 11.84 -2.94
CA PRO A 323 -2.97 11.23 -3.74
C PRO A 323 -2.41 10.89 -5.11
N ARG A 324 -2.74 9.70 -5.62
CA ARG A 324 -2.42 9.32 -6.99
C ARG A 324 -3.23 10.18 -7.94
N ARG A 325 -2.64 10.48 -9.09
CA ARG A 325 -3.31 11.19 -10.17
C ARG A 325 -3.83 10.15 -11.15
N THR A 326 -5.12 9.89 -11.07
CA THR A 326 -5.85 8.89 -11.87
C THR A 326 -7.11 9.53 -12.43
N ARG A 327 -7.58 9.09 -13.59
CA ARG A 327 -8.84 9.55 -14.20
C ARG A 327 -10.01 8.63 -13.89
N LEU A 328 -9.74 7.41 -13.45
CA LEU A 328 -10.75 6.35 -13.37
C LEU A 328 -11.97 6.77 -12.54
N ALA A 329 -11.76 7.48 -11.42
CA ALA A 329 -12.89 7.96 -10.61
C ALA A 329 -13.80 8.93 -11.36
N GLU A 330 -13.26 9.75 -12.26
CA GLU A 330 -14.01 10.70 -13.09
C GLU A 330 -14.69 9.98 -14.26
N LEU A 331 -14.02 9.03 -14.89
CA LEU A 331 -14.60 8.22 -15.97
C LEU A 331 -15.77 7.37 -15.48
N LEU A 332 -15.75 6.96 -14.20
CA LEU A 332 -16.82 6.19 -13.55
C LEU A 332 -17.92 7.09 -12.93
N ALA A 333 -17.74 8.41 -12.90
CA ALA A 333 -18.75 9.30 -12.31
C ALA A 333 -20.02 9.30 -13.17
N PRO A 334 -21.22 9.22 -12.56
CA PRO A 334 -22.50 9.19 -13.26
C PRO A 334 -22.83 10.51 -13.97
#